data_fe63d4ecbd8e29e5d71ac30783011910
#
_entry.id   fe63d4ecbd8e29e5d71ac30783011910
#
_cell.length_a   1.000
_cell.length_b   1.000
_cell.length_c   1.000
_cell.angle_alpha   90.00
_cell.angle_beta   90.00
_cell.angle_gamma   90.00
#
_symmetry.space_group_name_H-M   'P 1'
#
loop_
_entity.id
_entity.type
_entity.pdbx_description
1 polymer ?
#
loop_
_entity_poly.entity_id
_entity_poly.type
_entity_poly.pdbx_seq_one_letter_code
_entity_poly.pdbx_strand_id
1 'polypeptide(L)'
;PSGKVVAIIKEKKGKLWLNFYNTETKENNRSELLYFTKVLDMSYSPDGTKLVFSAVQKGQSDIYVFNIRGRNYDQVTNDIYDDLYPHFTDAGNKIVFSSNRSNDTVGVDVKRNRPQNNFDLFLLDTYNRQQVLTRITSTPEDETQAIPMDSIHIAYLSDKNGVVNRIV
;
A
#
# COMPACT_ATOMS: atom_id res chain seq x y z
N PRO A 1 -15.00 -6.41 4.15
CA PRO A 1 -15.23 -7.44 3.13
C PRO A 1 -16.00 -8.62 3.71
N SER A 2 -16.89 -9.22 2.93
CA SER A 2 -17.76 -10.35 3.38
C SER A 2 -17.01 -11.65 3.67
N GLY A 3 -15.71 -11.71 3.38
CA GLY A 3 -14.90 -12.94 3.46
C GLY A 3 -15.17 -13.97 2.34
N LYS A 4 -16.11 -13.66 1.43
CA LYS A 4 -16.52 -14.58 0.37
C LYS A 4 -15.62 -14.55 -0.87
N VAL A 5 -14.92 -13.44 -1.08
CA VAL A 5 -14.03 -13.26 -2.24
C VAL A 5 -12.60 -13.03 -1.76
N VAL A 6 -11.69 -13.86 -2.25
CA VAL A 6 -10.25 -13.76 -1.97
C VAL A 6 -9.55 -13.17 -3.18
N ALA A 7 -8.77 -12.10 -2.97
CA ALA A 7 -7.88 -11.56 -3.99
C ALA A 7 -6.53 -12.29 -3.93
N ILE A 8 -6.03 -12.74 -5.07
CA ILE A 8 -4.80 -13.52 -5.17
C ILE A 8 -3.98 -12.98 -6.36
N ILE A 9 -2.72 -12.65 -6.12
CA ILE A 9 -1.77 -12.37 -7.20
C ILE A 9 -1.18 -13.69 -7.69
N LYS A 10 -1.20 -13.90 -8.99
CA LYS A 10 -0.57 -15.04 -9.66
C LYS A 10 0.32 -14.57 -10.78
N GLU A 11 1.51 -15.13 -10.85
CA GLU A 11 2.37 -15.01 -12.02
C GLU A 11 2.15 -16.19 -12.96
N LYS A 12 2.01 -15.90 -14.24
CA LYS A 12 1.94 -16.91 -15.28
C LYS A 12 2.59 -16.39 -16.56
N LYS A 13 3.64 -17.08 -17.01
CA LYS A 13 4.40 -16.75 -18.23
C LYS A 13 4.94 -15.30 -18.22
N GLY A 14 5.48 -14.85 -17.09
CA GLY A 14 6.02 -13.51 -16.91
C GLY A 14 4.97 -12.40 -16.82
N LYS A 15 3.69 -12.74 -16.66
CA LYS A 15 2.59 -11.80 -16.49
C LYS A 15 1.97 -11.94 -15.12
N LEU A 16 1.65 -10.80 -14.49
CA LEU A 16 0.96 -10.76 -13.22
C LEU A 16 -0.55 -10.67 -13.43
N TRP A 17 -1.29 -11.46 -12.68
CA TRP A 17 -2.74 -11.55 -12.70
C TRP A 17 -3.31 -11.35 -11.30
N LEU A 18 -4.20 -10.39 -11.15
CA LEU A 18 -5.05 -10.25 -9.98
C LEU A 18 -6.30 -11.10 -10.19
N ASN A 19 -6.47 -12.11 -9.34
CA ASN A 19 -7.57 -13.05 -9.38
C ASN A 19 -8.49 -12.81 -8.19
N PHE A 20 -9.79 -12.73 -8.45
CA PHE A 20 -10.84 -12.67 -7.44
C PHE A 20 -11.56 -14.00 -7.42
N TYR A 21 -11.26 -14.81 -6.43
CA TYR A 21 -11.84 -16.13 -6.25
C TYR A 21 -12.99 -16.08 -5.23
N ASN A 22 -14.20 -16.41 -5.69
CA ASN A 22 -15.35 -16.55 -4.81
C ASN A 22 -15.32 -17.94 -4.17
N THR A 23 -15.26 -18.00 -2.83
CA THR A 23 -15.14 -19.24 -2.07
C THR A 23 -16.43 -20.06 -2.05
N GLU A 24 -17.59 -19.45 -2.28
CA GLU A 24 -18.89 -20.10 -2.33
C GLU A 24 -19.22 -20.61 -3.75
N THR A 25 -19.22 -19.71 -4.75
CA THR A 25 -19.59 -20.05 -6.13
C THR A 25 -18.47 -20.72 -6.91
N LYS A 26 -17.22 -20.69 -6.40
CA LYS A 26 -16.00 -21.19 -7.07
C LYS A 26 -15.63 -20.41 -8.34
N GLU A 27 -16.30 -19.33 -8.62
CA GLU A 27 -15.99 -18.47 -9.75
C GLU A 27 -14.66 -17.74 -9.53
N ASN A 28 -13.93 -17.54 -10.64
CA ASN A 28 -12.65 -16.85 -10.65
C ASN A 28 -12.64 -15.78 -11.72
N ASN A 29 -12.74 -14.53 -11.31
CA ASN A 29 -12.59 -13.37 -12.16
C ASN A 29 -11.15 -12.87 -12.08
N ARG A 30 -10.54 -12.50 -13.21
CA ARG A 30 -9.15 -12.07 -13.26
C ARG A 30 -8.95 -10.80 -14.08
N SER A 31 -7.96 -10.01 -13.68
CA SER A 31 -7.47 -8.84 -14.41
C SER A 31 -5.95 -8.95 -14.57
N GLU A 32 -5.42 -8.68 -15.77
CA GLU A 32 -3.98 -8.60 -15.97
C GLU A 32 -3.46 -7.30 -15.36
N LEU A 33 -2.40 -7.38 -14.56
CA LEU A 33 -1.70 -6.23 -14.00
C LEU A 33 -0.54 -5.87 -14.95
N LEU A 34 -0.87 -5.06 -15.94
CA LEU A 34 0.10 -4.61 -16.95
C LEU A 34 1.17 -3.71 -16.30
N TYR A 35 2.40 -3.82 -16.83
CA TYR A 35 3.55 -2.98 -16.48
C TYR A 35 4.19 -3.18 -15.11
N PHE A 36 3.64 -4.01 -14.24
CA PHE A 36 4.27 -4.36 -12.97
C PHE A 36 5.18 -5.57 -13.11
N THR A 37 6.34 -5.50 -12.44
CA THR A 37 7.25 -6.63 -12.34
C THR A 37 6.98 -7.47 -11.10
N LYS A 38 6.42 -6.86 -10.05
CA LYS A 38 6.09 -7.53 -8.79
C LYS A 38 4.98 -6.78 -8.06
N VAL A 39 4.10 -7.48 -7.37
CA VAL A 39 3.23 -6.95 -6.32
C VAL A 39 3.79 -7.43 -4.99
N LEU A 40 3.98 -6.52 -4.05
CA LEU A 40 4.67 -6.79 -2.78
C LEU A 40 3.67 -7.09 -1.67
N ASP A 41 2.61 -6.30 -1.58
CA ASP A 41 1.55 -6.45 -0.60
C ASP A 41 0.23 -5.86 -1.10
N MET A 42 -0.89 -6.25 -0.51
CA MET A 42 -2.21 -5.70 -0.86
C MET A 42 -3.21 -5.85 0.29
N SER A 43 -4.14 -4.91 0.38
CA SER A 43 -5.27 -4.96 1.31
C SER A 43 -6.56 -4.45 0.68
N TYR A 44 -7.71 -4.93 1.18
CA TYR A 44 -9.02 -4.43 0.76
C TYR A 44 -9.37 -3.11 1.44
N SER A 45 -10.15 -2.27 0.75
CA SER A 45 -10.88 -1.20 1.41
C SER A 45 -11.96 -1.77 2.35
N PRO A 46 -12.35 -1.05 3.41
CA PRO A 46 -13.35 -1.53 4.37
C PRO A 46 -14.68 -1.92 3.72
N ASP A 47 -15.10 -1.22 2.67
CA ASP A 47 -16.32 -1.50 1.90
C ASP A 47 -16.16 -2.63 0.87
N GLY A 48 -14.94 -3.14 0.67
CA GLY A 48 -14.62 -4.20 -0.28
C GLY A 48 -14.70 -3.81 -1.76
N THR A 49 -14.78 -2.52 -2.08
CA THR A 49 -14.91 -2.03 -3.48
C THR A 49 -13.56 -1.77 -4.14
N LYS A 50 -12.50 -1.64 -3.35
CA LYS A 50 -11.14 -1.34 -3.81
C LYS A 50 -10.12 -2.28 -3.19
N LEU A 51 -8.96 -2.39 -3.84
CA LEU A 51 -7.72 -2.91 -3.27
C LEU A 51 -6.66 -1.81 -3.30
N VAL A 52 -5.90 -1.65 -2.23
CA VAL A 52 -4.64 -0.92 -2.26
C VAL A 52 -3.51 -1.95 -2.31
N PHE A 53 -2.47 -1.67 -3.07
CA PHE A 53 -1.33 -2.55 -3.17
C PHE A 53 -0.04 -1.76 -3.43
N SER A 54 1.08 -2.30 -2.96
CA SER A 54 2.41 -1.84 -3.36
C SER A 54 2.94 -2.72 -4.48
N ALA A 55 3.48 -2.10 -5.52
CA ALA A 55 3.99 -2.82 -6.68
C ALA A 55 5.20 -2.14 -7.31
N VAL A 56 6.07 -2.97 -7.89
CA VAL A 56 7.28 -2.50 -8.56
C VAL A 56 7.01 -2.27 -10.04
N GLN A 57 7.24 -1.03 -10.47
CA GLN A 57 7.24 -0.63 -11.86
C GLN A 57 8.54 0.13 -12.17
N LYS A 58 9.26 -0.25 -13.23
CA LYS A 58 10.54 0.38 -13.63
C LYS A 58 11.61 0.44 -12.52
N GLY A 59 11.57 -0.53 -11.58
CA GLY A 59 12.54 -0.62 -10.49
C GLY A 59 12.18 0.19 -9.24
N GLN A 60 11.03 0.88 -9.22
CA GLN A 60 10.53 1.68 -8.10
C GLN A 60 9.28 1.01 -7.52
N SER A 61 9.13 1.01 -6.19
CA SER A 61 7.95 0.51 -5.50
C SER A 61 7.04 1.65 -5.07
N ASP A 62 5.84 1.68 -5.64
CA ASP A 62 4.82 2.70 -5.41
C ASP A 62 3.50 2.09 -4.95
N ILE A 63 2.62 2.94 -4.43
CA ILE A 63 1.27 2.58 -4.00
C ILE A 63 0.27 2.80 -5.14
N TYR A 64 -0.59 1.83 -5.32
CA TYR A 64 -1.66 1.82 -6.32
C TYR A 64 -3.00 1.45 -5.68
N VAL A 65 -4.09 2.02 -6.19
CA VAL A 65 -5.45 1.67 -5.81
C VAL A 65 -6.17 1.06 -6.99
N PHE A 66 -6.62 -0.18 -6.87
CA PHE A 66 -7.39 -0.90 -7.87
C PHE A 66 -8.89 -0.79 -7.55
N ASN A 67 -9.67 -0.31 -8.51
CA ASN A 67 -11.12 -0.33 -8.46
C ASN A 67 -11.64 -1.68 -8.98
N ILE A 68 -12.28 -2.46 -8.12
CA ILE A 68 -12.70 -3.83 -8.43
C ILE A 68 -13.79 -3.84 -9.52
N ARG A 69 -14.74 -2.91 -9.46
CA ARG A 69 -15.82 -2.82 -10.44
C ARG A 69 -15.34 -2.31 -11.79
N GLY A 70 -14.52 -1.25 -11.77
CA GLY A 70 -13.97 -0.62 -12.98
C GLY A 70 -12.85 -1.41 -13.63
N ARG A 71 -12.23 -2.34 -12.89
CA ARG A 71 -11.04 -3.12 -13.30
C ARG A 71 -9.88 -2.25 -13.80
N ASN A 72 -9.73 -1.10 -13.20
CA ASN A 72 -8.65 -0.14 -13.44
C ASN A 72 -7.95 0.19 -12.15
N TYR A 73 -6.73 0.72 -12.26
CA TYR A 73 -5.98 1.19 -11.11
C TYR A 73 -5.47 2.61 -11.33
N ASP A 74 -5.32 3.33 -10.23
CA ASP A 74 -4.73 4.65 -10.16
C ASP A 74 -3.42 4.55 -9.36
N GLN A 75 -2.36 5.20 -9.85
CA GLN A 75 -1.12 5.36 -9.11
C GLN A 75 -1.30 6.45 -8.07
N VAL A 76 -1.00 6.14 -6.82
CA VAL A 76 -1.20 7.03 -5.67
C VAL A 76 0.09 7.74 -5.30
N THR A 77 1.21 7.03 -5.30
CA THR A 77 2.55 7.61 -5.14
C THR A 77 3.34 7.39 -6.43
N ASN A 78 4.23 8.33 -6.77
CA ASN A 78 5.07 8.27 -7.96
C ASN A 78 6.29 9.17 -7.73
N ASP A 79 7.26 8.63 -7.02
CA ASP A 79 8.47 9.36 -6.66
C ASP A 79 9.68 8.41 -6.54
N ILE A 80 10.76 8.85 -5.89
CA ILE A 80 12.01 8.07 -5.79
C ILE A 80 12.05 7.15 -4.57
N TYR A 81 11.02 7.18 -3.74
CA TYR A 81 10.98 6.45 -2.48
C TYR A 81 10.32 5.09 -2.67
N ASP A 82 10.71 4.14 -1.83
CA ASP A 82 10.03 2.86 -1.74
C ASP A 82 8.85 2.98 -0.79
N ASP A 83 7.65 2.72 -1.30
CA ASP A 83 6.40 2.75 -0.56
C ASP A 83 5.82 1.35 -0.45
N LEU A 84 5.66 0.85 0.78
CA LEU A 84 5.38 -0.55 1.09
C LEU A 84 4.23 -0.71 2.09
N TYR A 85 3.62 -1.90 2.11
CA TYR A 85 2.62 -2.35 3.10
C TYR A 85 1.42 -1.39 3.27
N PRO A 86 0.72 -1.04 2.18
CA PRO A 86 -0.38 -0.09 2.27
C PRO A 86 -1.64 -0.72 2.85
N HIS A 87 -2.32 0.01 3.74
CA HIS A 87 -3.64 -0.32 4.25
C HIS A 87 -4.57 0.89 4.21
N PHE A 88 -5.84 0.64 3.85
CA PHE A 88 -6.86 1.66 4.01
C PHE A 88 -7.19 1.89 5.48
N THR A 89 -7.40 3.14 5.85
CA THR A 89 -7.88 3.60 7.16
C THR A 89 -8.96 4.66 6.99
N ASP A 90 -9.58 5.13 8.07
CA ASP A 90 -10.61 6.15 8.05
C ASP A 90 -11.74 5.85 7.05
N ALA A 91 -12.38 4.69 7.21
CA ALA A 91 -13.46 4.20 6.35
C ALA A 91 -13.07 4.13 4.84
N GLY A 92 -11.78 4.08 4.51
CA GLY A 92 -11.26 4.02 3.14
C GLY A 92 -10.89 5.37 2.52
N ASN A 93 -10.92 6.46 3.31
CA ASN A 93 -10.54 7.79 2.85
C ASN A 93 -9.04 8.08 2.92
N LYS A 94 -8.30 7.30 3.70
CA LYS A 94 -6.86 7.44 3.86
C LYS A 94 -6.16 6.11 3.65
N ILE A 95 -4.87 6.18 3.35
CA ILE A 95 -3.98 5.03 3.22
C ILE A 95 -2.80 5.25 4.17
N VAL A 96 -2.56 4.29 5.07
CA VAL A 96 -1.32 4.21 5.84
C VAL A 96 -0.36 3.27 5.13
N PHE A 97 0.93 3.62 5.09
CA PHE A 97 1.97 2.83 4.46
C PHE A 97 3.34 3.15 5.06
N SER A 98 4.31 2.28 4.81
CA SER A 98 5.71 2.48 5.18
C SER A 98 6.48 3.07 4.02
N SER A 99 7.33 4.06 4.28
CA SER A 99 8.14 4.70 3.25
C SER A 99 9.52 5.12 3.76
N ASN A 100 10.54 5.00 2.91
CA ASN A 100 11.88 5.51 3.20
C ASN A 100 12.07 6.98 2.78
N ARG A 101 10.97 7.74 2.68
CA ARG A 101 11.01 9.15 2.28
C ARG A 101 11.56 10.08 3.37
N SER A 102 12.33 11.05 2.93
CA SER A 102 12.95 12.06 3.81
C SER A 102 12.08 13.30 4.04
N ASN A 103 10.89 13.38 3.41
CA ASN A 103 9.99 14.54 3.49
C ASN A 103 8.52 14.12 3.45
N ASP A 104 7.62 15.05 3.74
CA ASP A 104 6.18 14.84 3.87
C ASP A 104 5.41 15.30 2.60
N THR A 105 6.02 15.19 1.42
CA THR A 105 5.39 15.59 0.15
C THR A 105 5.36 14.44 -0.83
N VAL A 106 4.30 14.33 -1.61
CA VAL A 106 4.15 13.37 -2.71
C VAL A 106 4.67 14.00 -4.01
N GLY A 107 5.38 13.23 -4.83
CA GLY A 107 5.82 13.68 -6.15
C GLY A 107 6.97 14.69 -6.14
N VAL A 108 7.98 14.46 -5.34
CA VAL A 108 9.09 15.40 -5.10
C VAL A 108 10.15 15.36 -6.21
N ASP A 109 10.73 16.54 -6.50
CA ASP A 109 11.87 16.70 -7.39
C ASP A 109 13.09 15.88 -6.91
N VAL A 110 13.44 14.87 -7.68
CA VAL A 110 14.52 13.89 -7.46
C VAL A 110 15.88 14.54 -7.16
N LYS A 111 16.10 15.78 -7.56
CA LYS A 111 17.41 16.43 -7.47
C LYS A 111 17.81 16.87 -6.06
N ARG A 112 16.85 16.97 -5.14
CA ARG A 112 17.07 17.53 -3.79
C ARG A 112 16.85 16.57 -2.64
N ASN A 113 16.20 15.45 -2.89
CA ASN A 113 15.80 14.51 -1.85
C ASN A 113 16.41 13.14 -2.11
N ARG A 114 16.84 12.47 -1.06
CA ARG A 114 17.36 11.10 -1.10
C ARG A 114 16.52 10.22 -0.18
N PRO A 115 16.31 8.94 -0.54
CA PRO A 115 15.75 7.97 0.38
C PRO A 115 16.55 7.91 1.68
N GLN A 116 15.85 7.68 2.80
CA GLN A 116 16.47 7.36 4.08
C GLN A 116 16.89 5.88 4.10
N ASN A 117 17.69 5.50 5.10
CA ASN A 117 18.09 4.10 5.28
C ASN A 117 17.05 3.28 6.06
N ASN A 118 16.05 3.94 6.66
CA ASN A 118 14.98 3.35 7.44
C ASN A 118 13.61 3.72 6.86
N PHE A 119 12.61 2.97 7.25
CA PHE A 119 11.22 3.19 6.90
C PHE A 119 10.46 3.83 8.06
N ASP A 120 9.68 4.85 7.76
CA ASP A 120 8.72 5.45 8.67
C ASP A 120 7.28 5.23 8.16
N LEU A 121 6.32 5.45 9.04
CA LEU A 121 4.90 5.37 8.70
C LEU A 121 4.38 6.71 8.21
N PHE A 122 3.63 6.66 7.13
CA PHE A 122 2.96 7.80 6.52
C PHE A 122 1.48 7.55 6.34
N LEU A 123 0.69 8.61 6.47
CA LEU A 123 -0.74 8.62 6.22
C LEU A 123 -1.04 9.57 5.05
N LEU A 124 -1.62 9.04 4.00
CA LEU A 124 -2.04 9.80 2.82
C LEU A 124 -3.55 9.96 2.80
N ASP A 125 -4.02 11.20 2.77
CA ASP A 125 -5.43 11.51 2.53
C ASP A 125 -5.72 11.42 1.03
N THR A 126 -6.54 10.44 0.63
CA THR A 126 -6.94 10.21 -0.76
C THR A 126 -8.28 10.84 -1.10
N TYR A 127 -9.01 11.36 -0.12
CA TYR A 127 -10.30 12.01 -0.32
C TYR A 127 -10.12 13.45 -0.87
N ASN A 128 -9.09 14.14 -0.39
CA ASN A 128 -8.78 15.49 -0.84
C ASN A 128 -7.94 15.48 -2.12
N ARG A 129 -8.30 16.31 -3.10
CA ARG A 129 -7.54 16.46 -4.35
C ARG A 129 -6.08 16.89 -4.14
N GLN A 130 -5.75 17.45 -2.99
CA GLN A 130 -4.40 17.93 -2.65
C GLN A 130 -3.47 16.82 -2.13
N GLN A 131 -3.98 15.60 -1.95
CA GLN A 131 -3.18 14.45 -1.47
C GLN A 131 -2.26 14.81 -0.29
N VAL A 132 -2.88 15.23 0.82
CA VAL A 132 -2.13 15.59 2.02
C VAL A 132 -1.45 14.35 2.60
N LEU A 133 -0.13 14.42 2.68
CA LEU A 133 0.71 13.38 3.29
C LEU A 133 1.12 13.83 4.69
N THR A 134 0.94 12.95 5.66
CA THR A 134 1.33 13.19 7.07
C THR A 134 2.28 12.09 7.50
N ARG A 135 3.46 12.45 8.00
CA ARG A 135 4.38 11.51 8.64
C ARG A 135 3.88 11.18 10.04
N ILE A 136 3.72 9.89 10.34
CA ILE A 136 3.25 9.41 11.65
C ILE A 136 4.41 9.13 12.58
N THR A 137 5.47 8.49 12.08
CA THR A 137 6.68 8.20 12.83
C THR A 137 7.87 8.94 12.25
N SER A 138 8.89 9.21 13.07
CA SER A 138 10.14 9.85 12.65
C SER A 138 11.24 9.39 13.60
N THR A 139 11.65 8.15 13.46
CA THR A 139 12.64 7.50 14.33
C THR A 139 13.79 6.96 13.47
N PRO A 140 14.95 6.62 14.06
CA PRO A 140 16.04 6.00 13.29
C PRO A 140 15.80 4.51 12.99
N GLU A 141 14.76 3.92 13.59
CA GLU A 141 14.39 2.52 13.44
C GLU A 141 13.51 2.29 12.19
N ASP A 142 13.31 1.02 11.83
CA ASP A 142 12.34 0.64 10.80
C ASP A 142 10.94 0.48 11.39
N GLU A 143 9.98 1.30 10.92
CA GLU A 143 8.56 1.12 11.19
C GLU A 143 7.83 0.64 9.94
N THR A 144 7.30 -0.56 10.02
CA THR A 144 6.73 -1.25 8.87
C THR A 144 5.41 -1.96 9.18
N GLN A 145 4.71 -2.38 8.14
CA GLN A 145 3.50 -3.21 8.23
C GLN A 145 2.42 -2.62 9.15
N ALA A 146 2.14 -1.34 8.98
CA ALA A 146 1.07 -0.67 9.73
C ALA A 146 -0.31 -1.24 9.37
N ILE A 147 -1.04 -1.68 10.38
CA ILE A 147 -2.40 -2.23 10.25
C ILE A 147 -3.35 -1.38 11.10
N PRO A 148 -4.38 -0.75 10.52
CA PRO A 148 -5.40 -0.05 11.29
C PRO A 148 -6.15 -1.01 12.24
N MET A 149 -6.20 -0.67 13.51
CA MET A 149 -6.93 -1.42 14.54
C MET A 149 -8.35 -0.87 14.70
N ASP A 150 -8.48 0.45 14.65
CA ASP A 150 -9.73 1.20 14.67
C ASP A 150 -9.54 2.56 13.97
N SER A 151 -10.42 3.53 14.22
CA SER A 151 -10.38 4.85 13.59
C SER A 151 -9.21 5.74 14.03
N ILE A 152 -8.56 5.42 15.13
CA ILE A 152 -7.50 6.26 15.74
C ILE A 152 -6.23 5.49 16.12
N HIS A 153 -6.27 4.16 16.15
CA HIS A 153 -5.13 3.33 16.51
C HIS A 153 -4.60 2.54 15.32
N ILE A 154 -3.29 2.47 15.22
CA ILE A 154 -2.55 1.71 14.21
C ILE A 154 -1.56 0.80 14.93
N ALA A 155 -1.58 -0.50 14.65
CA ALA A 155 -0.53 -1.42 15.06
C ALA A 155 0.52 -1.52 13.95
N TYR A 156 1.79 -1.57 14.30
CA TYR A 156 2.90 -1.67 13.35
C TYR A 156 4.07 -2.47 13.94
N LEU A 157 5.02 -2.82 13.11
CA LEU A 157 6.27 -3.46 13.51
C LEU A 157 7.38 -2.41 13.62
N SER A 158 8.17 -2.47 14.70
CA SER A 158 9.39 -1.66 14.86
C SER A 158 10.52 -2.49 15.44
N ASP A 159 11.74 -2.21 15.04
CA ASP A 159 12.98 -2.85 15.55
C ASP A 159 13.69 -2.00 16.62
N LYS A 160 12.98 -1.09 17.24
CA LYS A 160 13.46 -0.09 18.22
C LYS A 160 14.41 -0.62 19.32
N ASN A 161 14.34 -1.88 19.66
CA ASN A 161 15.21 -2.48 20.68
C ASN A 161 16.12 -3.57 20.08
N GLY A 162 16.41 -3.52 18.78
CA GLY A 162 17.17 -4.54 18.06
C GLY A 162 16.40 -5.85 17.84
N VAL A 163 15.13 -5.88 18.21
CA VAL A 163 14.21 -7.01 17.98
C VAL A 163 12.90 -6.44 17.44
N VAL A 164 12.42 -7.00 16.35
CA VAL A 164 11.14 -6.57 15.74
C VAL A 164 10.00 -6.90 16.69
N ASN A 165 9.27 -5.89 17.11
CA ASN A 165 8.10 -5.99 17.98
C ASN A 165 6.90 -5.27 17.37
N ARG A 166 5.69 -5.72 17.75
CA ARG A 166 4.46 -5.00 17.45
C ARG A 166 4.25 -3.88 18.45
N ILE A 167 3.98 -2.70 17.95
CA ILE A 167 3.64 -1.48 18.71
C ILE A 167 2.22 -1.05 18.32
N VAL A 168 1.51 -0.42 19.24
CA VAL A 168 0.17 0.15 19.04
C VAL A 168 0.15 1.59 19.50
#